data_e8f10bc59894eef71b91276766aa9a47
#
_entry.id   e8f10bc59894eef71b91276766aa9a47
#
_cell.length_a   1.000
_cell.length_b   1.000
_cell.length_c   1.000
_cell.angle_alpha   90.00
_cell.angle_beta   90.00
_cell.angle_gamma   90.00
#
_symmetry.space_group_name_H-M   'P 1'
#
loop_
_entity.id
_entity.type
_entity.pdbx_description
1 polymer ?
#
loop_
_entity_poly.entity_id
_entity_poly.type
_entity_poly.pdbx_seq_one_letter_code
_entity_poly.pdbx_strand_id
1 'polypeptide(L)' 'MNSISQSKVDDELKKLAMDYIKATNANDQATAENILHDMEVMRKLMKEK' A
#
# COMPACT_ATOMS: atom_id res chain seq x y z
N MET A 1 -12.60 0.57 19.98
CA MET A 1 -11.71 1.38 19.74
C MET A 1 -10.63 0.93 18.91
N ASN A 2 -10.63 -0.13 18.27
CA ASN A 2 -9.59 -0.54 17.44
C ASN A 2 -9.77 -0.15 16.05
N SER A 3 -10.86 0.43 15.69
CA SER A 3 -11.07 0.78 14.31
C SER A 3 -10.12 1.86 13.86
N ILE A 4 -9.50 2.56 14.78
CA ILE A 4 -8.59 3.59 14.38
C ILE A 4 -7.40 3.03 13.64
N SER A 5 -6.84 1.95 14.08
CA SER A 5 -5.71 1.38 13.39
C SER A 5 -6.10 0.90 12.02
N GLN A 6 -7.28 0.35 11.88
CA GLN A 6 -7.72 -0.11 10.60
C GLN A 6 -7.90 1.03 9.63
N SER A 7 -8.40 2.14 10.11
CA SER A 7 -8.57 3.29 9.28
C SER A 7 -7.25 3.80 8.77
N LYS A 8 -6.24 3.79 9.62
CA LYS A 8 -4.93 4.24 9.21
C LYS A 8 -4.34 3.34 8.15
N VAL A 9 -4.50 2.05 8.28
CA VAL A 9 -3.98 1.12 7.30
C VAL A 9 -4.69 1.33 5.98
N ASP A 10 -5.99 1.55 6.01
CA ASP A 10 -6.73 1.80 4.79
C ASP A 10 -6.24 3.04 4.08
N ASP A 11 -5.96 4.09 4.83
CA ASP A 11 -5.47 5.31 4.23
C ASP A 11 -4.11 5.10 3.60
N GLU A 12 -3.26 4.34 4.27
CA GLU A 12 -1.95 4.06 3.74
C GLU A 12 -2.04 3.24 2.46
N LEU A 13 -2.92 2.27 2.45
CA LEU A 13 -3.10 1.46 1.25
C LEU A 13 -3.59 2.30 0.08
N LYS A 14 -4.48 3.25 0.36
CA LYS A 14 -4.96 4.13 -0.69
C LYS A 14 -3.83 4.97 -1.25
N LYS A 15 -3.00 5.49 -0.38
CA LYS A 15 -1.88 6.29 -0.83
C LYS A 15 -0.92 5.48 -1.65
N LEU A 16 -0.64 4.26 -1.21
CA LEU A 16 0.26 3.40 -1.96
C LEU A 16 -0.31 3.07 -3.33
N ALA A 17 -1.62 2.85 -3.39
CA ALA A 17 -2.25 2.55 -4.67
C ALA A 17 -2.11 3.72 -5.62
N MET A 18 -2.30 4.93 -5.13
CA MET A 18 -2.14 6.09 -5.98
C MET A 18 -0.71 6.25 -6.44
N ASP A 19 0.22 6.02 -5.54
CA ASP A 19 1.63 6.12 -5.90
C ASP A 19 1.99 5.07 -6.94
N TYR A 20 1.42 3.89 -6.80
CA TYR A 20 1.66 2.82 -7.75
C TYR A 20 1.22 3.25 -9.15
N ILE A 21 0.04 3.83 -9.24
CA ILE A 21 -0.47 4.28 -10.53
C ILE A 21 0.45 5.34 -11.10
N LYS A 22 0.89 6.26 -10.28
CA LYS A 22 1.78 7.31 -10.76
C LYS A 22 3.09 6.71 -11.25
N ALA A 23 3.62 5.74 -10.54
CA ALA A 23 4.87 5.13 -10.93
C ALA A 23 4.74 4.39 -12.24
N THR A 24 3.64 3.67 -12.43
CA THR A 24 3.44 2.95 -13.67
C THR A 24 3.25 3.92 -14.83
N ASN A 25 2.55 5.02 -14.59
CA ASN A 25 2.36 6.01 -15.64
C ASN A 25 3.67 6.66 -16.05
N ALA A 26 4.60 6.76 -15.13
CA ALA A 26 5.89 7.33 -15.43
C ALA A 26 6.89 6.28 -15.90
N ASN A 27 6.45 5.06 -16.11
CA ASN A 27 7.32 3.98 -16.51
C ASN A 27 8.39 3.72 -15.49
N ASP A 28 8.10 3.95 -14.24
CA ASP A 28 9.07 3.75 -13.18
C ASP A 28 8.80 2.41 -12.53
N GLN A 29 9.23 1.36 -13.17
CA GLN A 29 8.95 0.03 -12.71
C GLN A 29 9.57 -0.27 -11.36
N ALA A 30 10.75 0.24 -11.11
CA ALA A 30 11.42 -0.03 -9.85
C ALA A 30 10.61 0.51 -8.68
N THR A 31 10.11 1.72 -8.81
CA THR A 31 9.30 2.30 -7.76
C THR A 31 7.97 1.56 -7.63
N ALA A 32 7.40 1.19 -8.75
CA ALA A 32 6.13 0.46 -8.72
C ALA A 32 6.30 -0.87 -8.01
N GLU A 33 7.39 -1.55 -8.24
CA GLU A 33 7.62 -2.82 -7.57
C GLU A 33 7.81 -2.65 -6.07
N ASN A 34 8.51 -1.60 -5.69
CA ASN A 34 8.68 -1.32 -4.28
C ASN A 34 7.34 -1.06 -3.60
N ILE A 35 6.49 -0.33 -4.27
CA ILE A 35 5.17 -0.04 -3.72
C ILE A 35 4.35 -1.31 -3.61
N LEU A 36 4.43 -2.16 -4.62
CA LEU A 36 3.72 -3.41 -4.58
C LEU A 36 4.16 -4.25 -3.39
N HIS A 37 5.45 -4.27 -3.15
CA HIS A 37 5.99 -5.03 -2.04
C HIS A 37 5.45 -4.47 -0.72
N ASP A 38 5.41 -3.17 -0.60
CA ASP A 38 4.88 -2.54 0.61
C ASP A 38 3.42 -2.91 0.81
N MET A 39 2.67 -2.92 -0.26
CA MET A 39 1.27 -3.25 -0.16
C MET A 39 1.08 -4.69 0.29
N GLU A 40 1.92 -5.57 -0.21
CA GLU A 40 1.85 -6.96 0.18
C GLU A 40 2.15 -7.15 1.66
N VAL A 41 3.16 -6.45 2.15
CA VAL A 41 3.52 -6.53 3.55
C VAL A 41 2.36 -6.05 4.41
N MET A 42 1.74 -4.97 4.02
CA MET A 42 0.62 -4.43 4.78
C MET A 42 -0.56 -5.39 4.80
N ARG A 43 -0.82 -6.01 3.67
CA ARG A 43 -1.90 -6.97 3.61
C ARG A 43 -1.63 -8.18 4.49
N LYS A 44 -0.37 -8.59 4.53
CA LYS A 44 -0.01 -9.69 5.38
C LYS A 44 -0.23 -9.35 6.83
N LEU A 45 0.14 -8.16 7.23
CA LEU A 45 -0.05 -7.74 8.60
C LEU A 45 -1.52 -7.73 8.99
N MET A 46 -2.35 -7.30 8.06
CA MET A 46 -3.77 -7.30 8.33
C MET A 46 -4.34 -8.69 8.45
N LYS A 47 -3.85 -9.59 7.59
CA LYS A 47 -4.37 -10.91 7.61
C LYS A 47 -3.90 -11.67 8.79
N GLU A 48 -2.76 -11.38 9.32
CA GLU A 48 -2.21 -12.09 10.31
C GLU A 48 -2.92 -11.96 11.54
N LYS A 49 -3.59 -11.81 12.07
CA LYS A 49 -4.24 -11.63 13.20
C LYS A 49 -4.33 -12.72 14.08
#